data_579ddeafcc109512aa24f3ad245e76fe
#
_entry.id   579ddeafcc109512aa24f3ad245e76fe
#
_cell.length_a   1.000
_cell.length_b   1.000
_cell.length_c   1.000
_cell.angle_alpha   90.00
_cell.angle_beta   90.00
_cell.angle_gamma   90.00
#
_symmetry.space_group_name_H-M   'P 1'
#
loop_
_entity.id
_entity.type
_entity.pdbx_description
1 polymer ?
#
loop_
_entity_poly.entity_id
_entity_poly.type
_entity_poly.pdbx_seq_one_letter_code
_entity_poly.pdbx_strand_id
1 'polypeptide(L)'
;MATYSITTLVENCVYHRKLEAEHGLSLYVRTPEKRILFDTGQSDLLIRNAALLHIDLKTVDALVLSHGHSDHTGGLRAFLAENDRATVFCKRDIM
;
A
#
# COMPACT_ATOMS: atom_id res chain seq x y z
N MET A 1 14.49 -21.66 -0.36
CA MET A 1 13.69 -21.29 -1.54
C MET A 1 13.12 -19.88 -1.38
N ALA A 2 13.20 -19.07 -2.42
CA ALA A 2 12.68 -17.70 -2.36
C ALA A 2 11.14 -17.69 -2.26
N THR A 3 10.61 -16.82 -1.42
CA THR A 3 9.18 -16.68 -1.22
C THR A 3 8.72 -15.29 -1.67
N TYR A 4 7.70 -15.25 -2.51
CA TYR A 4 7.07 -14.03 -2.97
C TYR A 4 5.60 -14.05 -2.56
N SER A 5 5.09 -12.92 -2.11
CA SER A 5 3.67 -12.83 -1.81
C SER A 5 3.13 -11.46 -2.21
N ILE A 6 1.86 -11.42 -2.57
CA ILE A 6 1.14 -10.18 -2.87
C ILE A 6 -0.11 -10.19 -2.02
N THR A 7 -0.27 -9.16 -1.19
CA THR A 7 -1.45 -8.99 -0.35
C THR A 7 -2.17 -7.73 -0.78
N THR A 8 -3.46 -7.85 -1.10
CA THR A 8 -4.28 -6.70 -1.43
C THR A 8 -4.69 -5.99 -0.14
N LEU A 9 -4.26 -4.74 0.02
CA LEU A 9 -4.63 -3.92 1.17
C LEU A 9 -5.89 -3.11 0.91
N VAL A 10 -6.05 -2.59 -0.31
CA VAL A 10 -7.21 -1.80 -0.70
C VAL A 10 -7.67 -2.23 -2.09
N GLU A 11 -8.96 -2.45 -2.22
CA GLU A 11 -9.62 -2.81 -3.46
C GLU A 11 -11.09 -2.44 -3.36
N ASN A 12 -11.78 -2.33 -4.51
CA ASN A 12 -13.21 -2.00 -4.56
C ASN A 12 -14.09 -3.07 -3.92
N CYS A 13 -13.59 -4.30 -3.77
CA CYS A 13 -14.36 -5.43 -3.26
C CYS A 13 -13.55 -6.18 -2.21
N VAL A 14 -14.20 -6.63 -1.14
CA VAL A 14 -13.54 -7.37 -0.08
C VAL A 14 -14.44 -8.51 0.40
N TYR A 15 -13.82 -9.65 0.68
CA TYR A 15 -14.54 -10.85 1.15
C TYR A 15 -14.25 -11.20 2.60
N HIS A 16 -13.25 -10.55 3.22
CA HIS A 16 -12.91 -10.78 4.63
C HIS A 16 -13.79 -9.92 5.53
N ARG A 17 -14.36 -10.51 6.57
CA ARG A 17 -15.36 -9.85 7.41
C ARG A 17 -14.89 -8.55 8.07
N LYS A 18 -13.62 -8.46 8.46
CA LYS A 18 -13.08 -7.32 9.20
C LYS A 18 -12.43 -6.27 8.30
N LEU A 19 -12.14 -6.62 7.06
CA LEU A 19 -11.54 -5.68 6.12
C LEU A 19 -12.61 -4.82 5.49
N GLU A 20 -12.24 -3.61 5.10
CA GLU A 20 -13.13 -2.70 4.42
C GLU A 20 -12.65 -2.50 2.98
N ALA A 21 -13.59 -2.18 2.09
CA ALA A 21 -13.32 -1.85 0.69
C ALA A 21 -13.53 -0.37 0.45
N GLU A 22 -12.82 0.17 -0.52
CA GLU A 22 -13.07 1.52 -1.04
C GLU A 22 -12.66 1.56 -2.50
N HIS A 23 -13.10 2.60 -3.23
CA HIS A 23 -12.64 2.79 -4.61
C HIS A 23 -11.15 3.13 -4.58
N GLY A 24 -10.33 2.21 -5.04
CA GLY A 24 -8.89 2.38 -5.01
C GLY A 24 -8.13 1.08 -5.02
N LEU A 25 -6.82 1.19 -5.02
CA LEU A 25 -5.93 0.04 -5.05
C LEU A 25 -4.72 0.28 -4.15
N SER A 26 -4.35 -0.74 -3.38
CA SER A 26 -3.06 -0.78 -2.69
C SER A 26 -2.65 -2.24 -2.52
N LEU A 27 -1.46 -2.57 -3.00
CA LEU A 27 -0.92 -3.92 -2.93
C LEU A 27 0.37 -3.93 -2.12
N TYR A 28 0.48 -4.88 -1.21
CA TYR A 28 1.70 -5.12 -0.46
C TYR A 28 2.42 -6.32 -1.07
N VAL A 29 3.63 -6.08 -1.59
CA VAL A 29 4.43 -7.11 -2.25
C VAL A 29 5.63 -7.43 -1.39
N ARG A 30 5.77 -8.68 -1.02
CA ARG A 30 6.91 -9.16 -0.25
C ARG A 30 7.77 -10.07 -1.10
N THR A 31 9.05 -9.73 -1.21
CA THR A 31 10.05 -10.56 -1.87
C THR A 31 11.07 -11.00 -0.82
N PRO A 32 11.99 -11.92 -1.14
CA PRO A 32 13.02 -12.31 -0.18
C PRO A 32 13.90 -11.17 0.31
N GLU A 33 14.04 -10.11 -0.50
CA GLU A 33 14.95 -9.00 -0.20
C GLU A 33 14.25 -7.69 0.12
N LYS A 34 13.02 -7.50 -0.35
CA LYS A 34 12.34 -6.20 -0.29
C LYS A 34 10.88 -6.35 0.09
N ARG A 35 10.36 -5.31 0.73
CA ARG A 35 8.94 -5.12 0.96
C ARG A 35 8.52 -3.86 0.22
N ILE A 36 7.55 -4.01 -0.67
CA ILE A 36 7.15 -2.97 -1.61
C ILE A 36 5.66 -2.70 -1.44
N LEU A 37 5.29 -1.43 -1.35
CA LEU A 37 3.90 -1.01 -1.41
C LEU A 37 3.64 -0.44 -2.79
N PHE A 38 2.62 -0.95 -3.47
CA PHE A 38 2.20 -0.48 -4.78
C PHE A 38 0.88 0.24 -4.64
N ASP A 39 0.87 1.54 -4.84
CA ASP A 39 -0.25 2.46 -4.65
C ASP A 39 -0.75 2.47 -3.20
N THR A 40 -1.57 3.44 -2.84
CA THR A 40 -1.96 3.68 -1.44
C THR A 40 -3.46 3.65 -1.20
N GLY A 41 -4.27 3.46 -2.25
CA GLY A 41 -5.71 3.63 -2.10
C GLY A 41 -6.08 5.09 -2.02
N GLN A 42 -7.34 5.36 -1.65
CA GLN A 42 -7.92 6.69 -1.68
C GLN A 42 -7.80 7.43 -0.33
N SER A 43 -7.69 6.70 0.77
CA SER A 43 -7.69 7.26 2.12
C SER A 43 -6.68 6.52 3.02
N ASP A 44 -6.87 6.62 4.32
CA ASP A 44 -6.05 5.90 5.28
C ASP A 44 -6.48 4.44 5.47
N LEU A 45 -7.41 3.93 4.65
CA LEU A 45 -7.90 2.57 4.78
C LEU A 45 -6.79 1.54 4.73
N LEU A 46 -5.74 1.78 3.91
CA LEU A 46 -4.60 0.85 3.84
C LEU A 46 -3.96 0.63 5.21
N ILE A 47 -3.93 1.66 6.05
CA ILE A 47 -3.34 1.55 7.40
C ILE A 47 -4.18 0.61 8.26
N ARG A 48 -5.50 0.80 8.24
CA ARG A 48 -6.41 -0.03 9.04
C ARG A 48 -6.40 -1.48 8.57
N ASN A 49 -6.47 -1.70 7.27
CA ASN A 49 -6.45 -3.05 6.71
C ASN A 49 -5.11 -3.74 6.94
N ALA A 50 -4.00 -3.02 6.82
CA ALA A 50 -2.68 -3.58 7.11
C ALA A 50 -2.59 -4.04 8.58
N ALA A 51 -3.11 -3.24 9.50
CA ALA A 51 -3.11 -3.61 10.91
C ALA A 51 -3.91 -4.88 11.17
N LEU A 52 -5.08 -5.01 10.53
CA LEU A 52 -5.90 -6.21 10.66
C LEU A 52 -5.22 -7.45 10.09
N LEU A 53 -4.41 -7.28 9.06
CA LEU A 53 -3.66 -8.37 8.42
C LEU A 53 -2.29 -8.60 9.06
N HIS A 54 -1.96 -7.86 10.12
CA HIS A 54 -0.67 -7.94 10.81
C HIS A 54 0.52 -7.63 9.91
N ILE A 55 0.34 -6.66 9.01
CA ILE A 55 1.40 -6.18 8.13
C ILE A 55 1.95 -4.88 8.71
N ASP A 56 3.27 -4.86 8.96
CA ASP A 56 3.92 -3.68 9.51
C ASP A 56 4.41 -2.78 8.37
N LEU A 57 3.67 -1.71 8.10
CA LEU A 57 4.00 -0.79 7.02
C LEU A 57 5.29 -0.01 7.27
N LYS A 58 5.78 0.02 8.51
CA LYS A 58 7.08 0.65 8.81
C LYS A 58 8.25 -0.08 8.18
N THR A 59 8.07 -1.35 7.82
CA THR A 59 9.12 -2.16 7.21
C THR A 59 9.17 -2.07 5.70
N VAL A 60 8.26 -1.33 5.07
CA VAL A 60 8.24 -1.18 3.62
C VAL A 60 9.49 -0.43 3.17
N ASP A 61 10.16 -0.96 2.16
CA ASP A 61 11.41 -0.40 1.61
C ASP A 61 11.17 0.56 0.46
N ALA A 62 10.11 0.34 -0.31
CA ALA A 62 9.81 1.14 -1.49
C ALA A 62 8.30 1.28 -1.68
N LEU A 63 7.88 2.48 -2.08
CA LEU A 63 6.52 2.77 -2.47
C LEU A 63 6.53 3.13 -3.96
N VAL A 64 5.73 2.43 -4.75
CA VAL A 64 5.60 2.70 -6.18
C VAL A 64 4.21 3.25 -6.45
N LEU A 65 4.13 4.44 -7.04
CA LEU A 65 2.87 5.08 -7.42
C LEU A 65 2.67 4.91 -8.92
N SER A 66 1.60 4.21 -9.30
CA SER A 66 1.36 3.88 -10.71
C SER A 66 0.91 5.09 -11.53
N HIS A 67 0.11 5.97 -10.91
CA HIS A 67 -0.38 7.20 -11.57
C HIS A 67 -0.94 8.14 -10.50
N GLY A 68 -1.30 9.38 -10.90
CA GLY A 68 -1.64 10.44 -9.96
C GLY A 68 -3.09 10.52 -9.51
N HIS A 69 -3.94 9.55 -9.85
CA HIS A 69 -5.33 9.56 -9.43
C HIS A 69 -5.48 9.31 -7.93
N SER A 70 -6.41 9.99 -7.28
CA SER A 70 -6.56 9.95 -5.83
C SER A 70 -6.88 8.57 -5.27
N ASP A 71 -7.54 7.72 -6.05
CA ASP A 71 -7.84 6.35 -5.63
C ASP A 71 -6.60 5.45 -5.53
N HIS A 72 -5.45 5.95 -5.99
CA HIS A 72 -4.15 5.25 -5.90
C HIS A 72 -3.15 6.01 -5.03
N THR A 73 -3.32 7.32 -4.86
CA THR A 73 -2.38 8.18 -4.14
C THR A 73 -2.96 8.84 -2.90
N GLY A 74 -4.27 8.69 -2.66
CA GLY A 74 -4.94 9.38 -1.55
C GLY A 74 -4.46 8.96 -0.17
N GLY A 75 -3.90 7.76 -0.02
CA GLY A 75 -3.36 7.27 1.23
C GLY A 75 -1.90 7.63 1.47
N LEU A 76 -1.26 8.36 0.57
CA LEU A 76 0.17 8.65 0.65
C LEU A 76 0.56 9.34 1.96
N ARG A 77 -0.19 10.36 2.36
CA ARG A 77 0.11 11.08 3.61
C ARG A 77 0.04 10.15 4.83
N ALA A 78 -0.98 9.29 4.88
CA ALA A 78 -1.13 8.35 5.98
C ALA A 78 0.02 7.35 5.99
N PHE A 79 0.43 6.86 4.83
CA PHE A 79 1.58 5.95 4.74
C PHE A 79 2.87 6.62 5.20
N LEU A 80 3.13 7.84 4.74
CA LEU A 80 4.36 8.56 5.11
C LEU A 80 4.40 8.91 6.60
N ALA A 81 3.25 9.03 7.25
CA ALA A 81 3.20 9.21 8.70
C ALA A 81 3.64 7.95 9.45
N GLU A 82 3.45 6.77 8.84
CA GLU A 82 3.84 5.50 9.43
C GLU A 82 5.24 5.05 9.05
N ASN A 83 5.76 5.55 7.93
CA ASN A 83 7.02 5.05 7.37
C ASN A 83 7.90 6.22 6.93
N ASP A 84 9.10 6.32 7.51
CA ASP A 84 10.05 7.38 7.22
C ASP A 84 11.27 6.91 6.42
N ARG A 85 11.27 5.65 5.97
CA ARG A 85 12.44 5.04 5.33
C ARG A 85 12.25 4.68 3.85
N ALA A 86 11.03 4.49 3.40
CA ALA A 86 10.75 3.99 2.05
C ALA A 86 11.17 5.02 0.99
N THR A 87 11.74 4.51 -0.11
CA THR A 87 11.96 5.32 -1.30
C THR A 87 10.66 5.34 -2.11
N VAL A 88 10.24 6.53 -2.53
CA VAL A 88 9.02 6.69 -3.32
C VAL A 88 9.38 6.80 -4.79
N PHE A 89 8.81 5.91 -5.60
CA PHE A 89 9.00 5.90 -7.04
C PHE A 89 7.70 6.33 -7.72
N CYS A 90 7.74 7.38 -8.50
CA CYS A 90 6.57 7.88 -9.21
C CYS A 90 6.99 8.63 -10.47
N LYS A 91 6.01 8.88 -11.35
CA LYS A 91 6.26 9.73 -12.50
C LYS A 91 6.37 11.18 -12.06
N ARG A 92 7.13 11.98 -12.84
CA ARG A 92 7.36 13.39 -12.52
C ARG A 92 6.06 14.18 -12.35
N ASP A 93 5.06 13.91 -13.17
CA ASP A 93 3.81 14.65 -13.19
C ASP A 93 2.86 14.32 -12.04
N ILE A 94 3.19 13.34 -11.22
CA ILE A 94 2.42 13.00 -10.03
C ILE A 94 2.72 13.97 -8.86
N MET A 95 3.94 14.42 -8.79
CA MET A 95 4.43 15.20 -7.65
C MET A 95 4.09 16.69 -7.74
#